data_0c4dab19d4d1836819d22963b8b089fe
#
_entry.id   0c4dab19d4d1836819d22963b8b089fe
#
_cell.length_a   1.000
_cell.length_b   1.000
_cell.length_c   1.000
_cell.angle_alpha   90.00
_cell.angle_beta   90.00
_cell.angle_gamma   90.00
#
_symmetry.space_group_name_H-M   'P 1'
#
loop_
_entity.id
_entity.type
_entity.pdbx_description
1 polymer ?
#
loop_
_entity_poly.entity_id
_entity_poly.type
_entity_poly.pdbx_seq_one_letter_code
_entity_poly.pdbx_strand_id
1 'polypeptide(L)'
;MVSCQLFECPPKWRSPPVSGGDYGWDVGLSVSNRPSQRRSFSKDTLCRHKSIYSPAKHDVYATWPDRSYTYIPRQKVVRKKSQGKIMNKLDNSRPFDIWIWSNKPEVKEACNFIDKKFLSTQKNLSKKKLRYHLRIILTDLFVVKQEDPTKYIAISRSKNSYRNLKRLKNLFMQYKYTIYILDVLESHGYIEQHKGFNSDIAKRQTRIRGTEKLFRLFRKYKSDSGTIIKRNIPVILRDKNKHEMNYNSDNQHVKNIILNTNRINNILSRHTIKLDPEILWDEIKKSNTNISNIELENKYRRVFNNGSFNEGGRFFSHWSQRIPSKYRQYITIDGEDTVELDYSCLHLSMLYAIEMIQLPETDLYLLDGIPKTLRNVIKSAVNISINAPDKTKAVQALNKYRRDNEYKYSEDDNAQPKNQPKVPSIDIIDKILKRHAPIQKYFCSSYGLKLQNFESNIAEKILLHFYRDGKCALCIHDSFITSSKDEDLLRQLMMNEFYETFKTYPRISKK
;
A
#
# COMPACT_ATOMS: atom_id res chain seq x y z
N MET A 1 -14.99 55.83 -6.90
CA MET A 1 -15.50 55.71 -5.54
C MET A 1 -16.42 54.53 -5.51
N VAL A 2 -15.93 53.36 -5.07
CA VAL A 2 -16.75 52.17 -4.81
C VAL A 2 -16.29 51.70 -3.43
N SER A 3 -17.24 51.68 -2.49
CA SER A 3 -17.04 51.48 -1.06
C SER A 3 -16.67 50.03 -0.73
N CYS A 4 -15.59 49.84 0.05
CA CYS A 4 -15.28 48.59 0.76
C CYS A 4 -16.33 48.34 1.83
N GLN A 5 -17.09 47.26 1.72
CA GLN A 5 -17.83 46.71 2.84
C GLN A 5 -16.95 45.69 3.59
N LEU A 6 -16.70 46.00 4.86
CA LEU A 6 -16.04 45.18 5.85
C LEU A 6 -16.95 43.98 6.19
N PHE A 7 -16.46 42.78 6.01
CA PHE A 7 -17.10 41.56 6.51
C PHE A 7 -16.67 41.38 7.99
N GLU A 8 -17.66 41.41 8.87
CA GLU A 8 -17.52 41.12 10.29
C GLU A 8 -17.22 39.63 10.54
N CYS A 9 -16.32 39.36 11.49
CA CYS A 9 -16.01 38.02 11.96
C CYS A 9 -17.20 37.41 12.72
N PRO A 10 -17.58 36.13 12.47
CA PRO A 10 -18.58 35.47 13.29
C PRO A 10 -18.02 35.04 14.67
N PRO A 11 -18.87 34.89 15.69
CA PRO A 11 -18.46 34.73 17.07
C PRO A 11 -17.89 33.38 17.41
N LYS A 12 -16.99 33.38 18.39
CA LYS A 12 -16.33 32.20 18.97
C LYS A 12 -17.35 31.21 19.53
N TRP A 13 -17.34 29.99 18.99
CA TRP A 13 -18.11 28.86 19.51
C TRP A 13 -17.47 28.34 20.79
N ARG A 14 -18.24 28.37 21.90
CA ARG A 14 -17.91 27.64 23.13
C ARG A 14 -18.36 26.20 22.99
N SER A 15 -17.49 25.27 23.41
CA SER A 15 -17.76 23.83 23.45
C SER A 15 -18.88 23.49 24.43
N PRO A 16 -19.84 22.62 24.09
CA PRO A 16 -20.80 22.10 25.06
C PRO A 16 -20.15 21.05 25.98
N PRO A 17 -20.69 20.86 27.21
CA PRO A 17 -20.13 19.92 28.18
C PRO A 17 -20.37 18.46 27.78
N VAL A 18 -19.36 17.65 28.05
CA VAL A 18 -19.39 16.21 27.84
C VAL A 18 -20.22 15.57 28.94
N SER A 19 -21.40 15.06 28.61
CA SER A 19 -22.14 14.13 29.49
C SER A 19 -21.57 12.72 29.30
N GLY A 20 -21.12 12.12 30.43
CA GLY A 20 -20.58 10.76 30.46
C GLY A 20 -21.68 9.72 30.20
N GLY A 21 -21.29 8.70 29.46
CA GLY A 21 -22.03 7.46 29.30
C GLY A 21 -21.02 6.33 29.27
N ASP A 22 -20.87 5.68 30.41
CA ASP A 22 -20.05 4.47 30.59
C ASP A 22 -20.54 3.33 29.74
N TYR A 23 -19.64 2.76 28.93
CA TYR A 23 -19.70 1.35 28.56
C TYR A 23 -18.35 0.71 28.87
N GLY A 24 -18.27 0.08 30.04
CA GLY A 24 -17.14 -0.68 30.51
C GLY A 24 -16.87 -1.91 29.64
N TRP A 25 -15.62 -2.10 29.30
CA TRP A 25 -15.04 -3.38 28.96
C TRP A 25 -13.90 -3.66 29.94
N ASP A 26 -14.20 -4.47 30.94
CA ASP A 26 -13.24 -5.03 31.88
C ASP A 26 -12.21 -5.87 31.15
N VAL A 27 -10.96 -5.45 31.23
CA VAL A 27 -9.81 -6.32 31.05
C VAL A 27 -8.95 -6.17 32.29
N GLY A 28 -9.19 -7.07 33.25
CA GLY A 28 -8.37 -7.20 34.45
C GLY A 28 -6.92 -7.51 34.13
N LEU A 29 -6.03 -6.61 34.45
CA LEU A 29 -4.60 -6.87 34.56
C LEU A 29 -4.22 -6.68 36.02
N SER A 30 -4.04 -7.81 36.72
CA SER A 30 -3.45 -7.87 38.06
C SER A 30 -1.96 -7.51 37.95
N VAL A 31 -1.59 -6.43 38.62
CA VAL A 31 -0.20 -6.04 38.85
C VAL A 31 0.24 -6.64 40.19
N SER A 32 1.17 -7.57 40.18
CA SER A 32 1.87 -8.02 41.38
C SER A 32 3.18 -7.22 41.51
N ASN A 33 3.23 -6.36 42.52
CA ASN A 33 4.45 -5.74 43.02
C ASN A 33 5.33 -6.74 43.75
N ARG A 34 6.58 -6.86 43.37
CA ARG A 34 7.69 -7.23 44.30
C ARG A 34 8.96 -6.44 43.92
N PRO A 35 9.70 -5.97 44.94
CA PRO A 35 10.83 -5.04 44.74
C PRO A 35 12.12 -5.77 44.39
N SER A 36 12.89 -5.21 43.44
CA SER A 36 14.24 -5.65 43.13
C SER A 36 15.28 -4.90 43.95
N GLN A 37 16.09 -5.62 44.66
CA GLN A 37 17.26 -5.14 45.40
C GLN A 37 18.33 -4.60 44.42
N ARG A 38 18.85 -3.45 44.81
CA ARG A 38 20.09 -2.86 44.25
C ARG A 38 21.29 -3.73 44.69
N ARG A 39 22.18 -4.02 43.74
CA ARG A 39 23.58 -4.28 44.01
C ARG A 39 24.43 -3.37 43.11
N SER A 40 25.16 -2.50 43.78
CA SER A 40 26.25 -1.68 43.28
C SER A 40 27.48 -2.56 43.10
N PHE A 41 28.21 -2.39 42.00
CA PHE A 41 29.65 -2.64 41.98
C PHE A 41 30.34 -1.61 41.07
N SER A 42 31.52 -1.23 41.59
CA SER A 42 32.37 -0.10 41.32
C SER A 42 33.23 -0.25 40.07
N LYS A 43 33.65 0.94 39.66
CA LYS A 43 34.72 1.38 38.78
C LYS A 43 36.01 0.57 38.79
N ASP A 44 36.76 0.90 37.73
CA ASP A 44 38.20 0.90 37.43
C ASP A 44 38.72 -0.31 36.66
N THR A 45 39.25 -0.07 35.48
CA THR A 45 40.67 0.15 35.25
C THR A 45 40.99 0.43 33.78
N LEU A 46 41.80 1.45 33.57
CA LEU A 46 42.51 1.88 32.36
C LEU A 46 43.48 0.83 31.80
N CYS A 47 43.77 0.88 30.51
CA CYS A 47 45.10 1.00 29.86
C CYS A 47 44.93 0.85 28.35
N ARG A 48 45.17 1.88 27.51
CA ARG A 48 46.39 2.39 26.86
C ARG A 48 47.18 1.34 26.05
N HIS A 49 47.28 1.51 24.76
CA HIS A 49 48.44 1.85 23.93
C HIS A 49 48.05 1.77 22.45
N LYS A 50 48.09 2.92 21.70
CA LYS A 50 49.15 3.51 20.85
C LYS A 50 49.62 2.55 19.75
N SER A 51 49.26 2.85 18.55
CA SER A 51 49.87 3.60 17.40
C SER A 51 51.01 2.86 16.70
N ILE A 52 51.00 2.96 15.40
CA ILE A 52 52.08 3.50 14.53
C ILE A 52 52.26 2.66 13.24
N TYR A 53 52.23 3.38 12.14
CA TYR A 53 52.93 3.31 10.85
C TYR A 53 52.20 2.78 9.61
N SER A 54 52.02 3.71 8.67
CA SER A 54 52.12 3.62 7.22
C SER A 54 53.59 3.88 6.82
N PRO A 55 53.98 3.82 5.55
CA PRO A 55 53.59 3.15 4.33
C PRO A 55 54.74 2.40 3.61
N ALA A 56 54.46 1.62 2.59
CA ALA A 56 55.45 1.39 1.52
C ALA A 56 54.75 0.94 0.21
N LYS A 57 55.08 1.67 -0.84
CA LYS A 57 54.85 1.39 -2.24
C LYS A 57 55.65 0.16 -2.68
N HIS A 58 55.10 -0.69 -3.52
CA HIS A 58 55.87 -1.35 -4.58
C HIS A 58 54.92 -1.69 -5.75
N ASP A 59 55.22 -1.07 -6.89
CA ASP A 59 54.72 -1.42 -8.23
C ASP A 59 55.22 -2.81 -8.62
N VAL A 60 54.33 -3.68 -9.05
CA VAL A 60 54.70 -4.86 -9.85
C VAL A 60 53.78 -4.91 -11.04
N TYR A 61 54.32 -4.57 -12.20
CA TYR A 61 53.73 -4.80 -13.50
C TYR A 61 53.64 -6.31 -13.74
N ALA A 62 52.42 -6.84 -13.84
CA ALA A 62 52.18 -8.16 -14.40
C ALA A 62 51.60 -8.00 -15.82
N THR A 63 52.41 -8.36 -16.78
CA THR A 63 52.07 -8.47 -18.21
C THR A 63 51.11 -9.62 -18.43
N TRP A 64 49.97 -9.35 -19.01
CA TRP A 64 49.01 -10.35 -19.44
C TRP A 64 49.39 -10.87 -20.85
N PRO A 65 49.35 -12.17 -21.14
CA PRO A 65 49.57 -12.67 -22.48
C PRO A 65 48.35 -12.41 -23.37
N ASP A 66 48.63 -12.00 -24.58
CA ASP A 66 47.76 -11.78 -25.73
C ASP A 66 46.90 -13.02 -26.01
N ARG A 67 45.58 -12.88 -25.87
CA ARG A 67 44.63 -13.87 -26.38
C ARG A 67 43.79 -13.21 -27.49
N SER A 68 44.16 -13.52 -28.69
CA SER A 68 43.40 -13.29 -29.90
C SER A 68 41.97 -13.86 -29.74
N TYR A 69 41.00 -12.97 -29.56
CA TYR A 69 39.58 -13.33 -29.64
C TYR A 69 39.18 -13.48 -31.12
N THR A 70 38.97 -14.69 -31.54
CA THR A 70 38.23 -15.01 -32.78
C THR A 70 36.78 -14.54 -32.61
N TYR A 71 36.36 -13.60 -33.45
CA TYR A 71 35.01 -13.10 -33.54
C TYR A 71 34.06 -14.26 -33.97
N ILE A 72 33.26 -14.77 -33.04
CA ILE A 72 32.12 -15.64 -33.35
C ILE A 72 30.92 -14.74 -33.62
N PRO A 73 30.34 -14.73 -34.83
CA PRO A 73 29.15 -13.94 -35.11
C PRO A 73 28.00 -14.42 -34.21
N ARG A 74 27.42 -13.52 -33.42
CA ARG A 74 26.20 -13.80 -32.67
C ARG A 74 25.11 -14.24 -33.63
N GLN A 75 24.74 -15.49 -33.63
CA GLN A 75 23.53 -15.98 -34.27
C GLN A 75 22.35 -15.12 -33.76
N LYS A 76 21.62 -14.51 -34.71
CA LYS A 76 20.34 -13.86 -34.41
C LYS A 76 19.42 -14.93 -33.81
N VAL A 77 19.19 -14.87 -32.49
CA VAL A 77 18.13 -15.62 -31.84
C VAL A 77 16.82 -15.06 -32.40
N VAL A 78 16.25 -15.79 -33.34
CA VAL A 78 14.89 -15.57 -33.81
C VAL A 78 13.99 -15.85 -32.62
N ARG A 79 13.53 -14.77 -31.97
CA ARG A 79 12.53 -14.87 -30.92
C ARG A 79 11.27 -15.47 -31.55
N LYS A 80 10.97 -16.71 -31.22
CA LYS A 80 9.67 -17.32 -31.48
C LYS A 80 8.61 -16.40 -30.94
N LYS A 81 7.63 -16.02 -31.77
CA LYS A 81 6.41 -15.32 -31.38
C LYS A 81 5.86 -16.03 -30.15
N SER A 82 5.51 -15.28 -29.13
CA SER A 82 4.91 -15.77 -27.90
C SER A 82 3.64 -16.56 -28.26
N GLN A 83 3.75 -17.87 -28.29
CA GLN A 83 2.59 -18.73 -28.10
C GLN A 83 1.98 -18.31 -26.77
N GLY A 84 0.67 -18.03 -26.73
CA GLY A 84 -0.05 -17.62 -25.55
C GLY A 84 0.39 -18.48 -24.36
N LYS A 85 0.89 -17.85 -23.30
CA LYS A 85 1.41 -18.53 -22.13
C LYS A 85 0.27 -19.35 -21.56
N ILE A 86 0.27 -20.66 -21.75
CA ILE A 86 -0.69 -21.55 -21.08
C ILE A 86 -0.52 -21.28 -19.59
N MET A 87 -1.52 -20.62 -18.99
CA MET A 87 -1.48 -20.24 -17.58
C MET A 87 -1.47 -21.54 -16.77
N ASN A 88 -0.38 -21.78 -16.03
CA ASN A 88 -0.30 -22.93 -15.15
C ASN A 88 -1.42 -22.79 -14.12
N LYS A 89 -2.19 -23.85 -13.86
CA LYS A 89 -3.29 -23.89 -12.88
C LYS A 89 -2.91 -23.29 -11.52
N LEU A 90 -1.64 -23.39 -11.12
CA LEU A 90 -1.10 -22.86 -9.88
C LEU A 90 -0.86 -21.33 -9.92
N ASP A 91 -0.90 -20.70 -11.10
CA ASP A 91 -0.75 -19.26 -11.25
C ASP A 91 -2.07 -18.54 -10.90
N ASN A 92 -3.23 -19.22 -10.97
CA ASN A 92 -4.49 -18.73 -10.41
C ASN A 92 -4.42 -18.77 -8.88
N SER A 93 -3.73 -17.79 -8.30
CA SER A 93 -3.49 -17.75 -6.85
C SER A 93 -3.40 -16.32 -6.32
N ARG A 94 -3.80 -16.13 -5.06
CA ARG A 94 -3.57 -14.89 -4.31
C ARG A 94 -2.73 -15.13 -3.05
N PRO A 95 -2.08 -14.10 -2.51
CA PRO A 95 -1.38 -14.23 -1.23
C PRO A 95 -2.32 -14.61 -0.08
N PHE A 96 -1.78 -15.37 0.89
CA PHE A 96 -2.45 -15.68 2.14
C PHE A 96 -2.79 -14.40 2.92
N ASP A 97 -4.07 -14.21 3.25
CA ASP A 97 -4.54 -13.04 4.00
C ASP A 97 -4.62 -13.33 5.49
N ILE A 98 -3.60 -12.91 6.22
CA ILE A 98 -3.50 -13.07 7.67
C ILE A 98 -4.40 -12.10 8.45
N TRP A 99 -5.03 -11.14 7.78
CA TRP A 99 -5.82 -10.08 8.39
C TRP A 99 -7.30 -10.41 8.52
N ILE A 100 -7.76 -11.46 7.85
CA ILE A 100 -9.16 -11.86 7.89
C ILE A 100 -9.50 -12.67 9.13
N TRP A 101 -10.73 -12.49 9.58
CA TRP A 101 -11.29 -13.22 10.70
C TRP A 101 -12.79 -13.42 10.47
N SER A 102 -13.29 -14.59 10.79
CA SER A 102 -14.71 -14.91 10.62
C SER A 102 -15.36 -15.30 11.92
N ASN A 103 -16.56 -14.80 12.18
CA ASN A 103 -17.46 -15.28 13.20
C ASN A 103 -18.59 -16.17 12.64
N LYS A 104 -18.55 -16.42 11.32
CA LYS A 104 -19.54 -17.28 10.68
C LYS A 104 -19.51 -18.69 11.28
N PRO A 105 -20.67 -19.30 11.54
CA PRO A 105 -20.79 -20.66 12.10
C PRO A 105 -20.03 -21.70 11.27
N GLU A 106 -20.05 -21.59 9.94
CA GLU A 106 -19.33 -22.48 9.03
C GLU A 106 -17.84 -22.61 9.38
N VAL A 107 -17.21 -21.47 9.61
CA VAL A 107 -15.78 -21.43 9.95
C VAL A 107 -15.57 -21.79 11.40
N LYS A 108 -16.46 -21.33 12.30
CA LYS A 108 -16.35 -21.55 13.75
C LYS A 108 -16.46 -23.04 14.06
N GLU A 109 -17.46 -23.69 13.54
CA GLU A 109 -17.71 -25.10 13.84
C GLU A 109 -16.72 -26.02 13.12
N ALA A 110 -16.28 -25.66 11.90
CA ALA A 110 -15.18 -26.36 11.24
C ALA A 110 -13.88 -26.28 12.08
N CYS A 111 -13.58 -25.11 12.65
CA CYS A 111 -12.43 -24.97 13.57
C CYS A 111 -12.59 -25.86 14.79
N ASN A 112 -13.76 -25.86 15.45
CA ASN A 112 -14.04 -26.67 16.63
C ASN A 112 -13.90 -28.16 16.33
N PHE A 113 -14.44 -28.61 15.21
CA PHE A 113 -14.35 -30.00 14.77
C PHE A 113 -12.90 -30.43 14.53
N ILE A 114 -12.13 -29.65 13.77
CA ILE A 114 -10.73 -29.98 13.44
C ILE A 114 -9.85 -29.91 14.70
N ASP A 115 -10.03 -28.91 15.53
CA ASP A 115 -9.29 -28.76 16.78
C ASP A 115 -9.53 -29.96 17.70
N LYS A 116 -10.80 -30.30 17.95
CA LYS A 116 -11.16 -31.42 18.80
C LYS A 116 -10.61 -32.76 18.29
N LYS A 117 -10.69 -32.97 16.96
CA LYS A 117 -10.37 -34.28 16.39
C LYS A 117 -8.86 -34.49 16.14
N PHE A 118 -8.11 -33.44 15.80
CA PHE A 118 -6.74 -33.56 15.27
C PHE A 118 -5.69 -32.72 16.00
N LEU A 119 -6.07 -31.63 16.70
CA LEU A 119 -5.11 -30.72 17.31
C LEU A 119 -5.10 -30.81 18.84
N SER A 120 -6.15 -31.35 19.46
CA SER A 120 -6.31 -31.39 20.91
C SER A 120 -5.26 -32.24 21.64
N THR A 121 -4.71 -33.25 20.95
CA THR A 121 -3.69 -34.19 21.48
C THR A 121 -2.28 -33.59 21.46
N GLN A 122 -2.06 -32.48 20.75
CA GLN A 122 -0.74 -31.85 20.65
C GLN A 122 -0.34 -31.15 21.96
N LYS A 123 0.66 -31.74 22.67
CA LYS A 123 1.13 -31.22 23.96
C LYS A 123 2.15 -30.10 23.88
N ASN A 124 2.96 -30.03 22.79
CA ASN A 124 4.10 -29.12 22.70
C ASN A 124 3.75 -27.75 22.13
N LEU A 125 2.49 -27.50 21.76
CA LEU A 125 2.01 -26.25 21.18
C LEU A 125 0.86 -25.68 22.00
N SER A 126 0.83 -24.36 22.17
CA SER A 126 -0.25 -23.69 22.88
C SER A 126 -1.59 -23.87 22.14
N LYS A 127 -2.58 -24.48 22.82
CA LYS A 127 -3.93 -24.70 22.25
C LYS A 127 -4.58 -23.38 21.79
N LYS A 128 -4.44 -22.29 22.56
CA LYS A 128 -4.96 -20.97 22.21
C LYS A 128 -4.37 -20.48 20.88
N LYS A 129 -3.05 -20.64 20.67
CA LYS A 129 -2.38 -20.23 19.44
C LYS A 129 -2.75 -21.14 18.27
N LEU A 130 -2.88 -22.45 18.48
CA LEU A 130 -3.33 -23.39 17.44
C LEU A 130 -4.72 -23.00 16.91
N ARG A 131 -5.69 -22.80 17.80
CA ARG A 131 -7.05 -22.39 17.44
C ARG A 131 -7.06 -21.08 16.66
N TYR A 132 -6.24 -20.14 17.08
CA TYR A 132 -6.14 -18.85 16.44
C TYR A 132 -5.62 -18.96 15.00
N HIS A 133 -4.52 -19.70 14.79
CA HIS A 133 -3.95 -19.92 13.45
C HIS A 133 -4.91 -20.71 12.56
N LEU A 134 -5.51 -21.77 13.10
CA LEU A 134 -6.51 -22.56 12.38
C LEU A 134 -7.66 -21.68 11.90
N ARG A 135 -8.16 -20.79 12.78
CA ARG A 135 -9.27 -19.89 12.44
C ARG A 135 -8.94 -18.99 11.25
N ILE A 136 -7.75 -18.38 11.22
CA ILE A 136 -7.31 -17.53 10.11
C ILE A 136 -7.18 -18.35 8.83
N ILE A 137 -6.53 -19.52 8.88
CA ILE A 137 -6.33 -20.38 7.70
C ILE A 137 -7.69 -20.83 7.13
N LEU A 138 -8.60 -21.30 7.98
CA LEU A 138 -9.93 -21.73 7.52
C LEU A 138 -10.79 -20.55 7.03
N THR A 139 -10.65 -19.36 7.63
CA THR A 139 -11.34 -18.17 7.13
C THR A 139 -10.86 -17.83 5.72
N ASP A 140 -9.55 -17.86 5.48
CA ASP A 140 -9.00 -17.54 4.16
C ASP A 140 -9.41 -18.55 3.09
N LEU A 141 -9.38 -19.85 3.44
CA LEU A 141 -9.88 -20.92 2.56
C LEU A 141 -11.39 -20.81 2.28
N PHE A 142 -12.16 -20.36 3.27
CA PHE A 142 -13.60 -20.14 3.13
C PHE A 142 -13.88 -18.97 2.17
N VAL A 143 -13.18 -17.84 2.33
CA VAL A 143 -13.30 -16.67 1.46
C VAL A 143 -12.92 -17.00 0.02
N VAL A 144 -11.75 -17.65 -0.18
CA VAL A 144 -11.30 -18.02 -1.52
C VAL A 144 -12.28 -18.96 -2.21
N LYS A 145 -12.90 -19.90 -1.46
CA LYS A 145 -13.95 -20.75 -2.03
C LYS A 145 -15.14 -19.96 -2.55
N GLN A 146 -15.53 -18.88 -1.87
CA GLN A 146 -16.65 -18.04 -2.30
C GLN A 146 -16.29 -17.21 -3.54
N GLU A 147 -15.03 -16.75 -3.61
CA GLU A 147 -14.52 -15.97 -4.75
C GLU A 147 -14.37 -16.85 -6.01
N ASP A 148 -13.64 -17.94 -5.87
CA ASP A 148 -13.33 -18.90 -6.94
C ASP A 148 -12.83 -20.21 -6.31
N PRO A 149 -13.64 -21.29 -6.36
CA PRO A 149 -13.26 -22.59 -5.80
C PRO A 149 -11.98 -23.19 -6.40
N THR A 150 -11.54 -22.73 -7.58
CA THR A 150 -10.35 -23.22 -8.28
C THR A 150 -9.07 -22.46 -7.88
N LYS A 151 -9.22 -21.31 -7.23
CA LYS A 151 -8.11 -20.42 -6.87
C LYS A 151 -7.29 -20.98 -5.71
N TYR A 152 -5.98 -20.82 -5.81
CA TYR A 152 -5.04 -21.18 -4.75
C TYR A 152 -4.69 -20.00 -3.86
N ILE A 153 -4.28 -20.30 -2.64
CA ILE A 153 -3.65 -19.36 -1.71
C ILE A 153 -2.15 -19.59 -1.72
N ALA A 154 -1.38 -18.52 -1.93
CA ALA A 154 0.07 -18.55 -1.87
C ALA A 154 0.55 -18.31 -0.43
N ILE A 155 1.16 -19.32 0.19
CA ILE A 155 1.64 -19.24 1.57
C ILE A 155 3.11 -19.63 1.68
N SER A 156 3.87 -18.92 2.50
CA SER A 156 5.29 -19.22 2.69
C SER A 156 5.48 -20.33 3.73
N ARG A 157 6.32 -21.33 3.40
CA ARG A 157 6.83 -22.33 4.35
C ARG A 157 8.25 -22.01 4.84
N SER A 158 8.78 -20.83 4.50
CA SER A 158 10.10 -20.38 4.96
C SER A 158 10.03 -19.74 6.33
N LYS A 159 10.85 -20.22 7.27
CA LYS A 159 10.96 -19.64 8.62
C LYS A 159 11.32 -18.15 8.59
N ASN A 160 12.13 -17.73 7.60
CA ASN A 160 12.54 -16.34 7.45
C ASN A 160 11.38 -15.40 7.13
N SER A 161 10.39 -15.85 6.38
CA SER A 161 9.17 -15.08 6.07
C SER A 161 8.39 -14.69 7.33
N TYR A 162 8.49 -15.48 8.41
CA TYR A 162 7.81 -15.21 9.68
C TYR A 162 8.67 -14.43 10.67
N ARG A 163 10.01 -14.39 10.51
CA ARG A 163 10.92 -13.63 11.40
C ARG A 163 10.75 -12.13 11.24
N ASN A 164 10.62 -11.66 10.01
CA ASN A 164 10.52 -10.24 9.68
C ASN A 164 9.13 -9.65 9.97
N LEU A 165 8.17 -10.51 10.26
CA LEU A 165 6.81 -10.11 10.62
C LEU A 165 6.68 -9.99 12.14
N LYS A 166 7.56 -9.18 12.79
CA LYS A 166 7.45 -8.90 14.25
C LYS A 166 6.05 -8.38 14.62
N ARG A 167 5.34 -7.74 13.67
CA ARG A 167 3.92 -7.38 13.79
C ARG A 167 2.99 -8.57 13.86
N LEU A 168 3.38 -9.71 13.33
CA LEU A 168 2.66 -10.94 13.56
C LEU A 168 2.66 -11.35 15.02
N LYS A 169 3.49 -10.75 15.88
CA LYS A 169 3.35 -10.93 17.34
C LYS A 169 1.97 -10.47 17.80
N ASN A 170 1.47 -9.36 17.33
CA ASN A 170 0.13 -8.85 17.65
C ASN A 170 -0.98 -9.68 17.00
N LEU A 171 -0.70 -10.32 15.86
CA LEU A 171 -1.62 -11.25 15.19
C LEU A 171 -1.36 -12.70 15.57
N PHE A 172 -0.39 -12.96 16.44
CA PHE A 172 -0.01 -14.29 16.88
C PHE A 172 0.36 -15.29 15.77
N MET A 173 0.58 -14.83 14.51
CA MET A 173 0.97 -15.72 13.41
C MET A 173 2.44 -16.13 13.55
N GLN A 174 2.68 -17.41 13.74
CA GLN A 174 4.01 -17.97 13.97
C GLN A 174 4.25 -19.17 13.06
N TYR A 175 5.46 -19.29 12.51
CA TYR A 175 5.88 -20.36 11.63
C TYR A 175 5.45 -21.75 12.12
N LYS A 176 5.84 -22.12 13.34
CA LYS A 176 5.61 -23.47 13.86
C LYS A 176 4.13 -23.87 13.93
N TYR A 177 3.24 -22.94 14.27
CA TYR A 177 1.80 -23.21 14.32
C TYR A 177 1.18 -23.27 12.94
N THR A 178 1.57 -22.33 12.06
CA THR A 178 1.07 -22.30 10.67
C THR A 178 1.42 -23.60 9.95
N ILE A 179 2.70 -23.99 9.98
CA ILE A 179 3.16 -25.16 9.23
C ILE A 179 2.55 -26.43 9.81
N TYR A 180 2.52 -26.59 11.13
CA TYR A 180 1.88 -27.74 11.76
C TYR A 180 0.41 -27.90 11.34
N ILE A 181 -0.37 -26.80 11.33
CA ILE A 181 -1.78 -26.85 10.92
C ILE A 181 -1.91 -27.23 9.44
N LEU A 182 -1.08 -26.65 8.56
CA LEU A 182 -1.11 -26.99 7.15
C LEU A 182 -0.82 -28.49 6.91
N ASP A 183 0.18 -29.04 7.62
CA ASP A 183 0.55 -30.45 7.49
C ASP A 183 -0.56 -31.37 8.03
N VAL A 184 -1.21 -31.00 9.14
CA VAL A 184 -2.39 -31.72 9.66
C VAL A 184 -3.57 -31.64 8.70
N LEU A 185 -3.88 -30.49 8.14
CA LEU A 185 -4.99 -30.34 7.19
C LEU A 185 -4.75 -31.16 5.91
N GLU A 186 -3.52 -31.17 5.41
CA GLU A 186 -3.12 -31.97 4.22
C GLU A 186 -3.21 -33.46 4.51
N SER A 187 -2.59 -33.95 5.61
CA SER A 187 -2.57 -35.37 5.96
C SER A 187 -3.97 -35.98 6.15
N HIS A 188 -4.93 -35.15 6.56
CA HIS A 188 -6.32 -35.56 6.70
C HIS A 188 -7.20 -35.20 5.50
N GLY A 189 -6.60 -34.74 4.38
CA GLY A 189 -7.28 -34.47 3.11
C GLY A 189 -8.26 -33.30 3.14
N TYR A 190 -8.09 -32.31 4.04
CA TYR A 190 -8.89 -31.06 4.04
C TYR A 190 -8.35 -30.01 3.08
N ILE A 191 -7.05 -30.04 2.82
CA ILE A 191 -6.40 -29.18 1.81
C ILE A 191 -5.52 -30.03 0.91
N GLU A 192 -5.27 -29.51 -0.28
CA GLU A 192 -4.15 -29.93 -1.11
C GLU A 192 -3.03 -28.90 -1.05
N GLN A 193 -1.77 -29.36 -1.09
CA GLN A 193 -0.60 -28.49 -1.09
C GLN A 193 0.32 -28.81 -2.27
N HIS A 194 0.73 -27.75 -2.99
CA HIS A 194 1.82 -27.81 -3.95
C HIS A 194 3.01 -27.05 -3.37
N LYS A 195 3.97 -27.77 -2.81
CA LYS A 195 5.12 -27.15 -2.13
C LYS A 195 5.87 -26.19 -3.04
N GLY A 196 6.26 -25.05 -2.51
CA GLY A 196 7.04 -24.06 -3.21
C GLY A 196 8.50 -24.48 -3.35
N PHE A 197 9.21 -23.81 -4.22
CA PHE A 197 10.65 -23.98 -4.42
C PHE A 197 11.34 -22.63 -4.56
N ASN A 198 12.65 -22.64 -4.29
CA ASN A 198 13.51 -21.49 -4.45
C ASN A 198 14.79 -21.96 -5.12
N SER A 199 14.94 -21.65 -6.39
CA SER A 199 16.14 -21.93 -7.17
C SER A 199 16.65 -20.64 -7.81
N ASP A 200 17.83 -20.66 -8.37
CA ASP A 200 18.41 -19.49 -9.06
C ASP A 200 17.61 -19.09 -10.31
N ILE A 201 16.91 -20.05 -10.92
CA ILE A 201 16.14 -19.86 -12.15
C ILE A 201 14.71 -19.39 -11.86
N ALA A 202 14.06 -19.93 -10.79
CA ALA A 202 12.66 -19.64 -10.50
C ALA A 202 12.35 -19.78 -9.01
N LYS A 203 11.36 -19.00 -8.54
CA LYS A 203 10.90 -19.00 -7.15
C LYS A 203 9.38 -19.07 -7.12
N ARG A 204 8.84 -19.98 -6.33
CA ARG A 204 7.40 -20.08 -6.11
C ARG A 204 7.11 -20.40 -4.64
N GLN A 205 6.17 -19.66 -4.06
CA GLN A 205 5.63 -20.01 -2.74
C GLN A 205 4.74 -21.26 -2.84
N THR A 206 4.57 -21.96 -1.72
CA THR A 206 3.61 -23.07 -1.62
C THR A 206 2.21 -22.57 -1.98
N ARG A 207 1.47 -23.39 -2.71
CA ARG A 207 0.06 -23.18 -3.06
C ARG A 207 -0.78 -24.13 -2.27
N ILE A 208 -1.82 -23.62 -1.61
CA ILE A 208 -2.80 -24.42 -0.88
C ILE A 208 -4.20 -24.14 -1.42
N ARG A 209 -5.06 -25.14 -1.40
CA ARG A 209 -6.47 -25.03 -1.77
C ARG A 209 -7.29 -25.98 -0.90
N GLY A 210 -8.51 -25.54 -0.51
CA GLY A 210 -9.46 -26.42 0.16
C GLY A 210 -9.94 -27.55 -0.73
N THR A 211 -10.09 -28.74 -0.18
CA THR A 211 -10.68 -29.88 -0.88
C THR A 211 -12.19 -29.93 -0.70
N GLU A 212 -12.86 -30.78 -1.47
CA GLU A 212 -14.29 -31.02 -1.33
C GLU A 212 -14.67 -31.53 0.09
N LYS A 213 -13.75 -32.23 0.75
CA LYS A 213 -13.94 -32.64 2.15
C LYS A 213 -14.09 -31.44 3.09
N LEU A 214 -13.24 -30.42 2.93
CA LEU A 214 -13.35 -29.16 3.69
C LEU A 214 -14.63 -28.42 3.35
N PHE A 215 -14.99 -28.37 2.07
CA PHE A 215 -16.15 -27.65 1.62
C PHE A 215 -17.45 -28.28 2.09
N ARG A 216 -17.51 -29.62 2.17
CA ARG A 216 -18.64 -30.33 2.83
C ARG A 216 -18.73 -29.98 4.31
N LEU A 217 -17.60 -29.85 5.00
CA LEU A 217 -17.57 -29.44 6.39
C LEU A 217 -18.14 -28.03 6.58
N PHE A 218 -17.78 -27.08 5.72
CA PHE A 218 -18.37 -25.74 5.73
C PHE A 218 -19.90 -25.80 5.48
N ARG A 219 -20.33 -26.52 4.43
CA ARG A 219 -21.77 -26.64 4.11
C ARG A 219 -22.61 -27.25 5.23
N LYS A 220 -22.02 -28.19 6.01
CA LYS A 220 -22.70 -28.80 7.14
C LYS A 220 -23.17 -27.78 8.18
N TYR A 221 -22.46 -26.67 8.32
CA TYR A 221 -22.74 -25.62 9.31
C TYR A 221 -23.16 -24.31 8.66
N LYS A 222 -23.70 -24.36 7.42
CA LYS A 222 -24.17 -23.17 6.69
C LYS A 222 -25.19 -22.40 7.55
N SER A 223 -25.00 -21.08 7.62
CA SER A 223 -25.85 -20.15 8.34
C SER A 223 -25.76 -18.76 7.72
N ASP A 224 -26.84 -18.02 7.75
CA ASP A 224 -26.86 -16.63 7.31
C ASP A 224 -26.32 -15.67 8.38
N SER A 225 -26.07 -16.19 9.59
CA SER A 225 -25.51 -15.42 10.69
C SER A 225 -23.97 -15.30 10.64
N GLY A 226 -23.47 -14.31 11.36
CA GLY A 226 -22.04 -14.09 11.49
C GLY A 226 -21.43 -13.31 10.32
N THR A 227 -20.24 -12.78 10.57
CA THR A 227 -19.54 -11.88 9.64
C THR A 227 -18.12 -12.35 9.38
N ILE A 228 -17.58 -11.94 8.24
CA ILE A 228 -16.16 -11.97 7.95
C ILE A 228 -15.68 -10.52 8.07
N ILE A 229 -14.64 -10.32 8.86
CA ILE A 229 -14.03 -9.00 9.03
C ILE A 229 -12.58 -9.02 8.61
N LYS A 230 -12.12 -7.96 8.01
CA LYS A 230 -10.68 -7.71 7.80
C LYS A 230 -10.17 -6.85 8.94
N ARG A 231 -9.22 -7.39 9.71
CA ARG A 231 -8.58 -6.61 10.77
C ARG A 231 -7.75 -5.52 10.12
N ASN A 232 -7.97 -4.32 10.55
CA ASN A 232 -7.20 -3.19 10.05
C ASN A 232 -6.06 -2.86 11.00
N ILE A 233 -4.85 -2.72 10.44
CA ILE A 233 -3.78 -1.97 11.09
C ILE A 233 -3.83 -0.58 10.48
N PRO A 234 -4.24 0.43 11.26
CA PRO A 234 -4.44 1.77 10.72
C PRO A 234 -3.14 2.43 10.25
N VAL A 235 -1.99 2.01 10.80
CA VAL A 235 -0.69 2.62 10.52
C VAL A 235 0.37 1.56 10.26
N ILE A 236 1.13 1.73 9.19
CA ILE A 236 2.27 0.91 8.80
C ILE A 236 3.51 1.81 8.70
N LEU A 237 4.60 1.45 9.36
CA LEU A 237 5.91 2.06 9.19
C LEU A 237 6.83 1.07 8.46
N ARG A 238 7.55 1.52 7.43
CA ARG A 238 8.50 0.73 6.64
C ARG A 238 9.91 1.32 6.72
N ASP A 239 10.90 0.45 6.68
CA ASP A 239 12.30 0.84 6.50
C ASP A 239 12.62 1.22 5.03
N LYS A 240 13.88 1.59 4.77
CA LYS A 240 14.37 1.92 3.41
C LYS A 240 14.25 0.75 2.43
N ASN A 241 14.24 -0.49 2.92
CA ASN A 241 14.07 -1.69 2.12
C ASN A 241 12.60 -2.12 1.98
N LYS A 242 11.66 -1.26 2.38
CA LYS A 242 10.22 -1.50 2.40
C LYS A 242 9.77 -2.63 3.35
N HIS A 243 10.66 -3.08 4.25
CA HIS A 243 10.28 -3.99 5.32
C HIS A 243 9.56 -3.21 6.41
N GLU A 244 8.57 -3.83 6.96
CA GLU A 244 7.78 -3.22 7.99
C GLU A 244 8.52 -3.20 9.33
N MET A 245 8.44 -2.07 10.01
CA MET A 245 9.09 -1.81 11.30
C MET A 245 8.08 -1.78 12.45
N ASN A 246 8.56 -2.10 13.65
CA ASN A 246 7.84 -1.75 14.86
C ASN A 246 8.00 -0.25 15.13
N TYR A 247 6.99 0.33 15.73
CA TYR A 247 7.03 1.71 16.21
C TYR A 247 6.43 1.80 17.61
N ASN A 248 6.78 2.86 18.32
CA ASN A 248 6.19 3.15 19.63
C ASN A 248 4.78 3.73 19.41
N SER A 249 3.76 2.92 19.69
CA SER A 249 2.36 3.35 19.64
C SER A 249 1.97 4.32 20.76
N ASP A 250 2.82 4.47 21.80
CA ASP A 250 2.55 5.39 22.93
C ASP A 250 2.98 6.81 22.65
N ASN A 251 3.77 7.03 21.60
CA ASN A 251 4.09 8.37 21.13
C ASN A 251 2.81 9.13 20.74
N GLN A 252 2.63 10.35 21.25
CA GLN A 252 1.41 11.13 21.06
C GLN A 252 1.10 11.42 19.58
N HIS A 253 2.10 11.70 18.76
CA HIS A 253 1.94 11.91 17.33
C HIS A 253 1.39 10.65 16.65
N VAL A 254 1.97 9.49 16.98
CA VAL A 254 1.52 8.19 16.42
C VAL A 254 0.11 7.84 16.90
N LYS A 255 -0.21 8.09 18.18
CA LYS A 255 -1.57 7.93 18.71
C LYS A 255 -2.58 8.74 17.92
N ASN A 256 -2.26 9.99 17.61
CA ASN A 256 -3.13 10.87 16.84
C ASN A 256 -3.36 10.33 15.41
N ILE A 257 -2.31 9.88 14.72
CA ILE A 257 -2.43 9.26 13.39
C ILE A 257 -3.33 8.02 13.45
N ILE A 258 -3.13 7.14 14.43
CA ILE A 258 -3.95 5.94 14.64
C ILE A 258 -5.42 6.31 14.89
N LEU A 259 -5.66 7.26 15.80
CA LEU A 259 -6.99 7.71 16.15
C LEU A 259 -7.72 8.31 14.95
N ASN A 260 -7.06 9.20 14.21
CA ASN A 260 -7.62 9.86 13.04
C ASN A 260 -7.93 8.87 11.92
N THR A 261 -7.01 7.92 11.65
CA THR A 261 -7.26 6.86 10.66
C THR A 261 -8.44 5.97 11.06
N ASN A 262 -8.61 5.69 12.36
CA ASN A 262 -9.75 4.93 12.86
C ASN A 262 -11.07 5.73 12.76
N ARG A 263 -11.06 7.04 13.01
CA ARG A 263 -12.23 7.93 12.82
C ARG A 263 -12.68 7.93 11.35
N ILE A 264 -11.73 8.07 10.43
CA ILE A 264 -11.99 8.00 8.98
C ILE A 264 -12.57 6.63 8.62
N ASN A 265 -12.01 5.53 9.12
CA ASN A 265 -12.55 4.20 8.86
C ASN A 265 -13.91 3.96 9.51
N ASN A 266 -14.20 4.63 10.62
CA ASN A 266 -15.50 4.53 11.28
C ASN A 266 -16.58 5.19 10.42
N ILE A 267 -16.34 6.37 9.85
CA ILE A 267 -17.33 7.02 8.99
C ILE A 267 -17.57 6.19 7.72
N LEU A 268 -16.52 5.66 7.06
CA LEU A 268 -16.68 4.78 5.90
C LEU A 268 -17.57 3.56 6.19
N SER A 269 -17.51 3.03 7.41
CA SER A 269 -18.34 1.87 7.80
C SER A 269 -19.81 2.19 8.07
N ARG A 270 -20.17 3.48 8.15
CA ARG A 270 -21.55 3.95 8.36
C ARG A 270 -22.27 4.22 7.04
N HIS A 271 -21.54 4.32 5.95
CA HIS A 271 -22.06 4.61 4.62
C HIS A 271 -22.04 3.36 3.73
N THR A 272 -23.00 3.24 2.85
CA THR A 272 -23.08 2.18 1.84
C THR A 272 -22.34 2.65 0.59
N ILE A 273 -21.12 2.14 0.36
CA ILE A 273 -20.27 2.50 -0.78
C ILE A 273 -20.31 1.32 -1.77
N LYS A 274 -20.83 1.53 -2.98
CA LYS A 274 -20.98 0.48 -3.99
C LYS A 274 -20.45 0.93 -5.35
N LEU A 275 -20.27 -0.03 -6.24
CA LEU A 275 -20.10 0.20 -7.67
C LEU A 275 -21.40 -0.21 -8.34
N ASP A 276 -22.04 0.70 -9.05
CA ASP A 276 -23.33 0.48 -9.68
C ASP A 276 -23.25 0.81 -11.18
N PRO A 277 -23.69 -0.07 -12.11
CA PRO A 277 -24.27 -1.38 -11.82
C PRO A 277 -23.22 -2.46 -11.44
N GLU A 278 -23.64 -3.42 -10.66
CA GLU A 278 -22.75 -4.51 -10.16
C GLU A 278 -22.10 -5.33 -11.29
N ILE A 279 -22.67 -5.36 -12.48
CA ILE A 279 -22.13 -6.07 -13.66
C ILE A 279 -20.71 -5.59 -14.04
N LEU A 280 -20.36 -4.33 -13.71
CA LEU A 280 -19.04 -3.79 -13.96
C LEU A 280 -17.95 -4.52 -13.19
N TRP A 281 -18.28 -5.21 -12.09
CA TRP A 281 -17.33 -5.99 -11.33
C TRP A 281 -16.72 -7.13 -12.14
N ASP A 282 -17.47 -7.76 -13.02
CA ASP A 282 -16.97 -8.85 -13.83
C ASP A 282 -15.97 -8.35 -14.88
N GLU A 283 -16.16 -7.15 -15.42
CA GLU A 283 -15.20 -6.51 -16.31
C GLU A 283 -13.91 -6.12 -15.56
N ILE A 284 -14.06 -5.53 -14.37
CA ILE A 284 -12.93 -5.13 -13.55
C ILE A 284 -12.15 -6.36 -13.07
N LYS A 285 -12.82 -7.44 -12.69
CA LYS A 285 -12.18 -8.70 -12.33
C LYS A 285 -11.42 -9.34 -13.49
N LYS A 286 -11.96 -9.27 -14.71
CA LYS A 286 -11.28 -9.72 -15.92
C LYS A 286 -10.01 -8.91 -16.21
N SER A 287 -10.06 -7.60 -15.99
CA SER A 287 -8.94 -6.70 -16.20
C SER A 287 -7.92 -6.68 -15.05
N ASN A 288 -8.33 -7.03 -13.83
CA ASN A 288 -7.48 -6.99 -12.63
C ASN A 288 -7.85 -8.11 -11.65
N THR A 289 -7.11 -9.22 -11.72
CA THR A 289 -7.33 -10.42 -10.89
C THR A 289 -7.08 -10.23 -9.39
N ASN A 290 -6.56 -9.07 -8.97
CA ASN A 290 -6.22 -8.79 -7.58
C ASN A 290 -7.36 -8.11 -6.78
N ILE A 291 -8.51 -7.86 -7.40
CA ILE A 291 -9.68 -7.31 -6.70
C ILE A 291 -10.46 -8.47 -6.10
N SER A 292 -10.21 -8.74 -4.84
CA SER A 292 -10.99 -9.65 -4.02
C SER A 292 -12.09 -8.87 -3.29
N ASN A 293 -13.01 -9.59 -2.68
CA ASN A 293 -14.20 -9.14 -1.98
C ASN A 293 -14.14 -7.69 -1.41
N ILE A 294 -14.91 -6.79 -2.00
CA ILE A 294 -14.99 -5.35 -1.68
C ILE A 294 -15.31 -5.09 -0.23
N GLU A 295 -16.26 -5.82 0.33
CA GLU A 295 -16.73 -5.60 1.69
C GLU A 295 -15.61 -5.73 2.72
N LEU A 296 -14.57 -6.52 2.39
CA LEU A 296 -13.40 -6.71 3.25
C LEU A 296 -12.34 -5.60 3.08
N GLU A 297 -12.41 -4.81 2.00
CA GLU A 297 -11.40 -3.79 1.67
C GLU A 297 -11.95 -2.36 1.71
N ASN A 298 -12.87 -2.11 2.60
CA ASN A 298 -13.53 -0.82 2.82
C ASN A 298 -12.84 0.05 3.89
N LYS A 299 -11.56 -0.19 4.18
CA LYS A 299 -10.81 0.55 5.22
C LYS A 299 -9.49 1.04 4.70
N TYR A 300 -9.12 2.23 5.14
CA TYR A 300 -7.79 2.79 4.91
C TYR A 300 -6.80 2.37 5.99
N ARG A 301 -5.53 2.37 5.58
CA ARG A 301 -4.35 2.39 6.43
C ARG A 301 -3.37 3.43 5.91
N ARG A 302 -2.67 4.10 6.80
CA ARG A 302 -1.58 5.01 6.40
C ARG A 302 -0.26 4.26 6.37
N VAL A 303 0.54 4.44 5.31
CA VAL A 303 1.82 3.76 5.12
C VAL A 303 2.94 4.79 5.08
N PHE A 304 3.78 4.77 6.10
CA PHE A 304 4.95 5.62 6.23
C PHE A 304 6.23 4.86 5.81
N ASN A 305 7.26 5.59 5.40
CA ASN A 305 8.46 5.02 4.81
C ASN A 305 9.74 5.47 5.52
N ASN A 306 10.86 4.80 5.20
CA ASN A 306 12.21 5.12 5.68
C ASN A 306 12.36 5.20 7.21
N GLY A 307 11.49 4.54 7.96
CA GLY A 307 11.49 4.58 9.42
C GLY A 307 11.02 5.92 10.00
N SER A 308 10.39 6.77 9.20
CA SER A 308 9.97 8.13 9.55
C SER A 308 8.47 8.33 9.35
N PHE A 309 7.80 8.97 10.31
CA PHE A 309 6.41 9.41 10.19
C PHE A 309 6.27 10.73 9.39
N ASN A 310 7.38 11.32 8.97
CA ASN A 310 7.44 12.50 8.12
C ASN A 310 7.66 12.17 6.65
N GLU A 311 7.64 10.88 6.27
CA GLU A 311 7.85 10.42 4.90
C GLU A 311 6.77 9.40 4.48
N GLY A 312 6.12 9.64 3.36
CA GLY A 312 4.97 8.87 2.91
C GLY A 312 3.72 9.21 3.71
N GLY A 313 3.03 8.24 4.28
CA GLY A 313 1.80 8.45 5.07
C GLY A 313 0.52 8.42 4.24
N ARG A 314 0.59 8.15 2.94
CA ARG A 314 -0.60 8.01 2.08
C ARG A 314 -1.56 6.97 2.60
N PHE A 315 -2.83 7.17 2.30
CA PHE A 315 -3.90 6.22 2.55
C PHE A 315 -3.89 5.11 1.51
N PHE A 316 -3.99 3.86 1.97
CA PHE A 316 -4.01 2.66 1.13
C PHE A 316 -5.06 1.67 1.62
N SER A 317 -5.39 0.71 0.80
CA SER A 317 -6.20 -0.50 1.07
C SER A 317 -7.67 -0.38 0.77
N HIS A 318 -8.27 0.78 0.66
CA HIS A 318 -9.66 0.88 0.25
C HIS A 318 -9.81 0.41 -1.20
N TRP A 319 -10.86 -0.36 -1.49
CA TRP A 319 -11.09 -0.96 -2.80
C TRP A 319 -11.19 0.07 -3.93
N SER A 320 -11.75 1.26 -3.67
CA SER A 320 -11.90 2.34 -4.67
C SER A 320 -10.57 2.76 -5.29
N GLN A 321 -9.46 2.61 -4.57
CA GLN A 321 -8.13 2.93 -5.09
C GLN A 321 -7.61 1.94 -6.13
N ARG A 322 -8.24 0.76 -6.25
CA ARG A 322 -7.89 -0.28 -7.23
C ARG A 322 -8.79 -0.29 -8.45
N ILE A 323 -9.88 0.47 -8.40
CA ILE A 323 -10.79 0.63 -9.54
C ILE A 323 -10.10 1.51 -10.59
N PRO A 324 -10.00 1.06 -11.85
CA PRO A 324 -9.52 1.89 -12.93
C PRO A 324 -10.34 3.19 -13.04
N SER A 325 -9.68 4.29 -13.41
CA SER A 325 -10.30 5.63 -13.41
C SER A 325 -11.63 5.69 -14.15
N LYS A 326 -11.72 5.02 -15.31
CA LYS A 326 -12.95 4.97 -16.14
C LYS A 326 -14.18 4.38 -15.43
N TYR A 327 -13.98 3.57 -14.38
CA TYR A 327 -15.11 2.96 -13.64
C TYR A 327 -15.43 3.71 -12.34
N ARG A 328 -14.60 4.66 -11.88
CA ARG A 328 -14.83 5.34 -10.60
C ARG A 328 -16.05 6.24 -10.62
N GLN A 329 -16.46 6.74 -11.78
CA GLN A 329 -17.70 7.50 -11.97
C GLN A 329 -18.96 6.71 -11.61
N TYR A 330 -18.89 5.38 -11.55
CA TYR A 330 -19.98 4.49 -11.17
C TYR A 330 -19.99 4.10 -9.69
N ILE A 331 -19.11 4.72 -8.89
CA ILE A 331 -19.16 4.56 -7.43
C ILE A 331 -20.32 5.38 -6.90
N THR A 332 -21.16 4.75 -6.08
CA THR A 332 -22.24 5.42 -5.37
C THR A 332 -21.98 5.41 -3.87
N ILE A 333 -22.44 6.44 -3.17
CA ILE A 333 -22.41 6.56 -1.71
C ILE A 333 -23.85 6.75 -1.23
N ASP A 334 -24.36 5.78 -0.43
CA ASP A 334 -25.75 5.72 0.05
C ASP A 334 -26.81 5.78 -1.08
N GLY A 335 -26.46 5.26 -2.25
CA GLY A 335 -27.31 5.28 -3.44
C GLY A 335 -27.26 6.58 -4.25
N GLU A 336 -26.47 7.56 -3.83
CA GLU A 336 -26.28 8.83 -4.53
C GLU A 336 -25.08 8.75 -5.47
N ASP A 337 -25.20 9.40 -6.62
CA ASP A 337 -24.11 9.58 -7.58
C ASP A 337 -22.97 10.36 -6.93
N THR A 338 -21.75 10.10 -7.40
CA THR A 338 -20.55 10.72 -6.86
C THR A 338 -19.82 11.62 -7.85
N VAL A 339 -18.98 12.48 -7.32
CA VAL A 339 -18.05 13.33 -8.06
C VAL A 339 -16.62 13.07 -7.61
N GLU A 340 -15.68 13.02 -8.57
CA GLU A 340 -14.24 12.98 -8.27
C GLU A 340 -13.61 14.34 -8.56
N LEU A 341 -13.02 14.96 -7.53
CA LEU A 341 -12.19 16.17 -7.63
C LEU A 341 -10.72 15.81 -7.45
N ASP A 342 -9.85 16.38 -8.27
CA ASP A 342 -8.42 16.07 -8.34
C ASP A 342 -7.57 17.34 -8.22
N TYR A 343 -6.51 17.29 -7.43
CA TYR A 343 -5.49 18.31 -7.43
C TYR A 343 -4.64 18.22 -8.72
N SER A 344 -4.74 19.21 -9.56
CA SER A 344 -3.93 19.25 -10.78
C SER A 344 -2.49 19.59 -10.46
N CYS A 345 -1.54 18.76 -10.91
CA CYS A 345 -0.09 18.97 -10.74
C CYS A 345 0.36 19.14 -9.29
N LEU A 346 -0.28 18.44 -8.32
CA LEU A 346 -0.13 18.67 -6.89
C LEU A 346 1.32 18.80 -6.41
N HIS A 347 2.20 17.85 -6.76
CA HIS A 347 3.60 17.88 -6.31
C HIS A 347 4.37 19.10 -6.83
N LEU A 348 4.16 19.49 -8.08
CA LEU A 348 4.78 20.72 -8.60
C LEU A 348 4.21 21.96 -7.90
N SER A 349 2.89 22.01 -7.70
CA SER A 349 2.25 23.12 -6.95
C SER A 349 2.82 23.27 -5.55
N MET A 350 3.03 22.16 -4.85
CA MET A 350 3.67 22.16 -3.51
C MET A 350 5.12 22.69 -3.58
N LEU A 351 5.91 22.26 -4.58
CA LEU A 351 7.31 22.67 -4.68
C LEU A 351 7.44 24.17 -4.98
N TYR A 352 6.63 24.71 -5.89
CA TYR A 352 6.59 26.13 -6.15
C TYR A 352 6.14 26.93 -4.92
N ALA A 353 5.15 26.44 -4.21
CA ALA A 353 4.64 27.06 -2.98
C ALA A 353 5.69 27.04 -1.85
N ILE A 354 6.45 25.95 -1.67
CA ILE A 354 7.56 25.87 -0.69
C ILE A 354 8.62 26.94 -0.97
N GLU A 355 8.89 27.24 -2.25
CA GLU A 355 9.82 28.32 -2.63
C GLU A 355 9.15 29.72 -2.63
N MET A 356 7.87 29.83 -2.28
CA MET A 356 7.10 31.07 -2.33
C MET A 356 7.07 31.68 -3.75
N ILE A 357 7.07 30.85 -4.77
CA ILE A 357 7.04 31.25 -6.18
C ILE A 357 5.67 30.90 -6.76
N GLN A 358 5.10 31.82 -7.52
CA GLN A 358 3.82 31.58 -8.19
C GLN A 358 3.95 30.44 -9.21
N LEU A 359 2.98 29.52 -9.17
CA LEU A 359 2.92 28.42 -10.13
C LEU A 359 2.66 28.98 -11.54
N PRO A 360 3.50 28.65 -12.56
CA PRO A 360 3.28 29.10 -13.94
C PRO A 360 1.89 28.73 -14.45
N GLU A 361 1.20 29.65 -15.10
CA GLU A 361 -0.15 29.40 -15.64
C GLU A 361 -0.16 28.41 -16.81
N THR A 362 0.95 28.36 -17.55
CA THR A 362 1.13 27.44 -18.67
C THR A 362 1.15 25.98 -18.25
N ASP A 363 0.93 25.08 -19.20
CA ASP A 363 1.04 23.63 -18.95
C ASP A 363 2.47 23.27 -18.50
N LEU A 364 2.58 22.74 -17.29
CA LEU A 364 3.84 22.41 -16.62
C LEU A 364 4.56 21.21 -17.25
N TYR A 365 3.87 20.47 -18.10
CA TYR A 365 4.39 19.27 -18.77
C TYR A 365 4.69 19.47 -20.26
N LEU A 366 4.57 20.69 -20.77
CA LEU A 366 5.05 21.04 -22.10
C LEU A 366 6.48 21.59 -22.01
N LEU A 367 7.37 21.00 -22.81
CA LEU A 367 8.79 21.33 -22.85
C LEU A 367 9.17 21.82 -24.25
N ASP A 368 9.94 22.89 -24.32
CA ASP A 368 10.40 23.45 -25.57
C ASP A 368 11.22 22.46 -26.40
N GLY A 369 10.88 22.29 -27.67
CA GLY A 369 11.53 21.34 -28.57
C GLY A 369 11.23 19.86 -28.25
N ILE A 370 10.20 19.56 -27.43
CA ILE A 370 9.66 18.22 -27.25
C ILE A 370 8.24 18.16 -27.82
N PRO A 371 7.91 17.16 -28.65
CA PRO A 371 6.56 17.02 -29.20
C PRO A 371 5.49 16.90 -28.12
N LYS A 372 4.36 17.59 -28.29
CA LYS A 372 3.22 17.59 -27.37
C LYS A 372 2.65 16.17 -27.13
N THR A 373 2.82 15.26 -28.10
CA THR A 373 2.44 13.85 -27.99
C THR A 373 3.15 13.12 -26.82
N LEU A 374 4.31 13.62 -26.37
CA LEU A 374 5.06 13.07 -25.25
C LEU A 374 4.62 13.64 -23.88
N ARG A 375 3.57 14.49 -23.82
CA ARG A 375 3.12 15.11 -22.57
C ARG A 375 2.93 14.12 -21.42
N ASN A 376 2.33 12.96 -21.69
CA ASN A 376 2.12 11.92 -20.67
C ASN A 376 3.43 11.28 -20.20
N VAL A 377 4.40 11.13 -21.12
CA VAL A 377 5.75 10.68 -20.79
C VAL A 377 6.45 11.71 -19.91
N ILE A 378 6.31 13.00 -20.22
CA ILE A 378 6.89 14.11 -19.44
C ILE A 378 6.25 14.16 -18.04
N LYS A 379 4.93 14.03 -17.92
CA LYS A 379 4.24 13.92 -16.60
C LYS A 379 4.82 12.80 -15.76
N SER A 380 5.06 11.63 -16.36
CA SER A 380 5.69 10.50 -15.68
C SER A 380 7.16 10.76 -15.35
N ALA A 381 7.91 11.42 -16.26
CA ALA A 381 9.30 11.79 -16.06
C ALA A 381 9.50 12.78 -14.89
N VAL A 382 8.60 13.77 -14.75
CA VAL A 382 8.58 14.71 -13.62
C VAL A 382 8.44 13.94 -12.30
N ASN A 383 7.45 13.03 -12.19
CA ASN A 383 7.25 12.24 -10.99
C ASN A 383 8.44 11.30 -10.70
N ILE A 384 9.00 10.68 -11.75
CA ILE A 384 10.20 9.84 -11.63
C ILE A 384 11.38 10.67 -11.09
N SER A 385 11.61 11.86 -11.66
CA SER A 385 12.73 12.72 -11.29
C SER A 385 12.62 13.23 -9.84
N ILE A 386 11.42 13.58 -9.36
CA ILE A 386 11.20 13.98 -7.96
C ILE A 386 11.51 12.83 -6.99
N ASN A 387 11.23 11.59 -7.38
CA ASN A 387 11.42 10.41 -6.54
C ASN A 387 12.80 9.75 -6.66
N ALA A 388 13.54 10.01 -7.73
CA ALA A 388 14.85 9.42 -7.94
C ALA A 388 15.92 10.06 -7.02
N PRO A 389 16.91 9.28 -6.52
CA PRO A 389 17.98 9.81 -5.67
C PRO A 389 19.02 10.63 -6.44
N ASP A 390 19.16 10.39 -7.74
CA ASP A 390 20.09 11.08 -8.63
C ASP A 390 19.58 11.05 -10.07
N LYS A 391 20.22 11.85 -10.95
CA LYS A 391 19.85 11.96 -12.36
C LYS A 391 20.03 10.66 -13.14
N THR A 392 21.06 9.88 -12.84
CA THR A 392 21.32 8.58 -13.49
C THR A 392 20.18 7.61 -13.22
N LYS A 393 19.72 7.53 -11.96
CA LYS A 393 18.59 6.69 -11.56
C LYS A 393 17.28 7.19 -12.19
N ALA A 394 17.09 8.48 -12.30
CA ALA A 394 15.93 9.05 -13.00
C ALA A 394 15.89 8.64 -14.47
N VAL A 395 17.01 8.75 -15.19
CA VAL A 395 17.12 8.31 -16.59
C VAL A 395 16.86 6.81 -16.74
N GLN A 396 17.47 5.97 -15.85
CA GLN A 396 17.26 4.51 -15.87
C GLN A 396 15.77 4.16 -15.64
N ALA A 397 15.14 4.83 -14.69
CA ALA A 397 13.73 4.59 -14.36
C ALA A 397 12.80 5.05 -15.53
N LEU A 398 13.09 6.18 -16.16
CA LEU A 398 12.32 6.68 -17.31
C LEU A 398 12.50 5.74 -18.53
N ASN A 399 13.71 5.25 -18.79
CA ASN A 399 13.95 4.26 -19.84
C ASN A 399 13.16 2.96 -19.60
N LYS A 400 13.10 2.51 -18.34
CA LYS A 400 12.29 1.35 -17.98
C LYS A 400 10.81 1.63 -18.18
N TYR A 401 10.30 2.77 -17.69
CA TYR A 401 8.91 3.17 -17.85
C TYR A 401 8.49 3.18 -19.31
N ARG A 402 9.30 3.76 -20.20
CA ARG A 402 9.02 3.81 -21.64
C ARG A 402 8.94 2.41 -22.25
N ARG A 403 9.90 1.53 -21.97
CA ARG A 403 9.88 0.14 -22.45
C ARG A 403 8.64 -0.62 -21.97
N ASP A 404 8.31 -0.50 -20.67
CA ASP A 404 7.18 -1.21 -20.08
C ASP A 404 5.81 -0.71 -20.63
N ASN A 405 5.75 0.50 -21.17
CA ASN A 405 4.54 1.06 -21.74
C ASN A 405 4.49 1.01 -23.28
N GLU A 406 5.60 0.86 -23.99
CA GLU A 406 5.62 0.60 -25.44
C GLU A 406 4.80 -0.67 -25.82
N TYR A 407 4.80 -1.69 -24.94
CA TYR A 407 4.00 -2.92 -25.14
C TYR A 407 2.51 -2.75 -24.84
N LYS A 408 2.13 -1.85 -23.95
CA LYS A 408 0.72 -1.62 -23.60
C LYS A 408 -0.04 -0.84 -24.68
N TYR A 409 0.66 0.03 -25.38
CA TYR A 409 0.09 0.83 -26.47
C TYR A 409 -0.02 0.07 -27.81
N SER A 410 0.49 -1.17 -27.89
CA SER A 410 0.41 -1.99 -29.10
C SER A 410 -0.81 -2.93 -29.17
N GLU A 411 -1.56 -3.06 -28.07
CA GLU A 411 -2.74 -3.93 -27.96
C GLU A 411 -4.09 -3.17 -27.98
N ASP A 412 -4.07 -1.84 -27.98
CA ASP A 412 -5.26 -1.00 -27.99
C ASP A 412 -5.37 -0.34 -29.37
N ASP A 413 -6.40 -0.70 -30.17
CA ASP A 413 -6.61 -0.17 -31.53
C ASP A 413 -6.80 1.36 -31.61
N ASN A 414 -7.00 2.04 -30.47
CA ASN A 414 -7.00 3.49 -30.29
C ASN A 414 -5.70 4.06 -29.74
N ALA A 415 -4.65 3.26 -29.60
CA ALA A 415 -3.39 3.67 -29.06
C ALA A 415 -2.56 4.44 -30.08
N GLN A 416 -1.91 5.51 -29.63
CA GLN A 416 -1.04 6.39 -30.40
C GLN A 416 0.00 5.64 -31.25
N PRO A 417 0.38 6.15 -32.41
CA PRO A 417 1.13 5.43 -33.43
C PRO A 417 2.50 4.94 -32.94
N LYS A 418 2.91 3.77 -33.45
CA LYS A 418 4.21 3.09 -33.23
C LYS A 418 5.47 3.96 -33.48
N ASN A 419 5.30 5.21 -33.96
CA ASN A 419 6.35 6.18 -34.27
C ASN A 419 6.35 7.33 -33.27
N GLN A 420 6.43 7.08 -31.95
CA GLN A 420 6.71 8.18 -31.03
C GLN A 420 8.11 8.75 -31.31
N PRO A 421 8.24 10.09 -31.31
CA PRO A 421 9.55 10.73 -31.51
C PRO A 421 10.58 10.15 -30.52
N LYS A 422 11.71 9.71 -31.04
CA LYS A 422 12.80 9.14 -30.26
C LYS A 422 13.62 10.24 -29.57
N VAL A 423 12.99 10.91 -28.58
CA VAL A 423 13.73 11.84 -27.71
C VAL A 423 14.43 11.04 -26.61
N PRO A 424 15.76 11.19 -26.44
CA PRO A 424 16.49 10.53 -25.35
C PRO A 424 15.94 10.88 -23.98
N SER A 425 15.86 9.93 -23.06
CA SER A 425 15.34 10.19 -21.70
C SER A 425 16.19 11.17 -20.91
N ILE A 426 17.49 11.24 -21.21
CA ILE A 426 18.37 12.23 -20.61
C ILE A 426 17.96 13.66 -21.01
N ASP A 427 17.65 13.89 -22.29
CA ASP A 427 17.26 15.20 -22.81
C ASP A 427 15.91 15.64 -22.23
N ILE A 428 14.97 14.68 -22.03
CA ILE A 428 13.70 14.96 -21.37
C ILE A 428 13.94 15.45 -19.94
N ILE A 429 14.80 14.76 -19.17
CA ILE A 429 15.11 15.14 -17.79
C ILE A 429 15.82 16.50 -17.76
N ASP A 430 16.78 16.76 -18.64
CA ASP A 430 17.48 18.05 -18.69
C ASP A 430 16.52 19.21 -19.01
N LYS A 431 15.60 19.01 -19.92
CA LYS A 431 14.58 20.01 -20.24
C LYS A 431 13.58 20.22 -19.09
N ILE A 432 13.24 19.16 -18.33
CA ILE A 432 12.45 19.29 -17.09
C ILE A 432 13.19 20.14 -16.07
N LEU A 433 14.45 19.86 -15.81
CA LEU A 433 15.27 20.63 -14.87
C LEU A 433 15.38 22.10 -15.28
N LYS A 434 15.60 22.37 -16.57
CA LYS A 434 15.63 23.74 -17.12
C LYS A 434 14.28 24.45 -17.01
N ARG A 435 13.17 23.76 -17.36
CA ARG A 435 11.81 24.31 -17.29
C ARG A 435 11.42 24.68 -15.87
N HIS A 436 11.84 23.90 -14.90
CA HIS A 436 11.54 24.06 -13.49
C HIS A 436 12.77 24.53 -12.68
N ALA A 437 13.61 25.39 -13.27
CA ALA A 437 14.83 25.90 -12.64
C ALA A 437 14.63 26.42 -11.20
N PRO A 438 13.56 27.17 -10.86
CA PRO A 438 13.37 27.68 -9.50
C PRO A 438 13.22 26.58 -8.43
N ILE A 439 12.74 25.40 -8.83
CA ILE A 439 12.53 24.25 -7.92
C ILE A 439 13.46 23.08 -8.25
N GLN A 440 14.50 23.30 -9.06
CA GLN A 440 15.41 22.25 -9.57
C GLN A 440 16.03 21.41 -8.46
N LYS A 441 16.32 21.99 -7.29
CA LYS A 441 16.95 21.32 -6.15
C LYS A 441 16.14 20.13 -5.61
N TYR A 442 14.84 20.05 -5.90
CA TYR A 442 13.96 18.98 -5.46
C TYR A 442 13.92 17.79 -6.41
N PHE A 443 14.38 17.96 -7.63
CA PHE A 443 14.49 16.86 -8.58
C PHE A 443 15.74 16.03 -8.30
N CYS A 444 15.68 14.75 -8.57
CA CYS A 444 16.80 13.81 -8.36
C CYS A 444 17.37 13.84 -6.93
N SER A 445 16.52 14.04 -5.94
CA SER A 445 16.86 14.24 -4.54
C SER A 445 16.08 13.33 -3.58
N SER A 446 15.27 12.40 -4.10
CA SER A 446 14.34 11.56 -3.31
C SER A 446 13.29 12.35 -2.53
N TYR A 447 12.96 13.57 -2.94
CA TYR A 447 12.05 14.45 -2.19
C TYR A 447 10.58 13.98 -2.23
N GLY A 448 10.23 13.07 -3.13
CA GLY A 448 8.87 12.61 -3.36
C GLY A 448 8.17 12.05 -2.12
N LEU A 449 8.87 11.38 -1.20
CA LEU A 449 8.28 10.86 0.04
C LEU A 449 7.88 11.97 1.02
N LYS A 450 8.57 13.11 1.01
CA LYS A 450 8.20 14.29 1.79
C LYS A 450 6.95 14.95 1.20
N LEU A 451 6.85 15.07 -0.14
CA LEU A 451 5.65 15.57 -0.80
C LEU A 451 4.44 14.66 -0.53
N GLN A 452 4.62 13.33 -0.58
CA GLN A 452 3.56 12.40 -0.19
C GLN A 452 3.13 12.57 1.26
N ASN A 453 4.01 13.01 2.16
CA ASN A 453 3.65 13.29 3.53
C ASN A 453 2.77 14.55 3.64
N PHE A 454 3.13 15.65 2.96
CA PHE A 454 2.27 16.84 2.88
C PHE A 454 0.90 16.52 2.30
N GLU A 455 0.87 15.85 1.13
CA GLU A 455 -0.36 15.38 0.48
C GLU A 455 -1.25 14.57 1.44
N SER A 456 -0.67 13.59 2.12
CA SER A 456 -1.41 12.71 3.01
C SER A 456 -1.92 13.41 4.27
N ASN A 457 -1.23 14.45 4.74
CA ASN A 457 -1.68 15.26 5.88
C ASN A 457 -2.84 16.18 5.48
N ILE A 458 -2.81 16.77 4.28
CA ILE A 458 -3.95 17.50 3.71
C ILE A 458 -5.15 16.55 3.56
N ALA A 459 -4.92 15.36 2.98
CA ALA A 459 -5.97 14.36 2.82
C ALA A 459 -6.58 13.94 4.18
N GLU A 460 -5.77 13.75 5.23
CA GLU A 460 -6.26 13.44 6.57
C GLU A 460 -7.20 14.53 7.09
N LYS A 461 -6.84 15.79 6.93
CA LYS A 461 -7.65 16.92 7.39
C LYS A 461 -8.99 17.00 6.64
N ILE A 462 -8.98 16.88 5.30
CA ILE A 462 -10.20 16.84 4.48
C ILE A 462 -11.12 15.71 4.93
N LEU A 463 -10.60 14.48 5.05
CA LEU A 463 -11.39 13.33 5.50
C LEU A 463 -11.93 13.46 6.92
N LEU A 464 -11.21 14.16 7.82
CA LEU A 464 -11.67 14.43 9.17
C LEU A 464 -12.77 15.51 9.22
N HIS A 465 -12.82 16.46 8.28
CA HIS A 465 -13.96 17.35 8.13
C HIS A 465 -15.22 16.55 7.77
N PHE A 466 -15.14 15.71 6.76
CA PHE A 466 -16.25 14.82 6.40
C PHE A 466 -16.69 13.92 7.57
N TYR A 467 -15.72 13.37 8.34
CA TYR A 467 -16.04 12.60 9.56
C TYR A 467 -16.84 13.41 10.58
N ARG A 468 -16.46 14.67 10.86
CA ARG A 468 -17.14 15.53 11.85
C ARG A 468 -18.58 15.83 11.42
N ASP A 469 -18.81 16.01 10.14
CA ASP A 469 -20.11 16.33 9.57
C ASP A 469 -20.98 15.08 9.32
N GLY A 470 -20.49 13.88 9.66
CA GLY A 470 -21.20 12.63 9.43
C GLY A 470 -21.32 12.27 7.94
N LYS A 471 -20.50 12.88 7.08
CA LYS A 471 -20.49 12.69 5.62
C LYS A 471 -19.34 11.79 5.19
N CYS A 472 -19.41 11.26 3.95
CA CYS A 472 -18.44 10.33 3.40
C CYS A 472 -17.65 10.95 2.25
N ALA A 473 -16.31 10.82 2.32
CA ALA A 473 -15.42 11.06 1.20
C ALA A 473 -14.40 9.93 1.07
N LEU A 474 -14.06 9.57 -0.16
CA LEU A 474 -13.02 8.60 -0.50
C LEU A 474 -11.77 9.34 -0.96
N CYS A 475 -10.60 8.85 -0.54
CA CYS A 475 -9.30 9.39 -0.96
C CYS A 475 -8.63 8.46 -1.96
N ILE A 476 -8.32 8.98 -3.14
CA ILE A 476 -7.57 8.30 -4.20
C ILE A 476 -6.25 9.06 -4.39
N HIS A 477 -5.38 9.02 -3.38
CA HIS A 477 -4.13 9.79 -3.33
C HIS A 477 -4.37 11.30 -3.34
N ASP A 478 -4.18 11.95 -4.49
CA ASP A 478 -4.36 13.37 -4.76
C ASP A 478 -5.77 13.75 -5.24
N SER A 479 -6.68 12.78 -5.35
CA SER A 479 -8.09 13.02 -5.67
C SER A 479 -9.04 12.50 -4.59
N PHE A 480 -10.26 13.02 -4.58
CA PHE A 480 -11.30 12.65 -3.62
C PHE A 480 -12.61 12.41 -4.34
N ILE A 481 -13.36 11.41 -3.86
CA ILE A 481 -14.71 11.09 -4.35
C ILE A 481 -15.69 11.31 -3.20
N THR A 482 -16.77 12.06 -3.47
CA THR A 482 -17.86 12.25 -2.51
C THR A 482 -19.20 12.26 -3.23
N SER A 483 -20.33 12.25 -2.50
CA SER A 483 -21.65 12.48 -3.09
C SER A 483 -21.67 13.78 -3.88
N SER A 484 -22.34 13.82 -5.01
CA SER A 484 -22.48 15.02 -5.86
C SER A 484 -23.07 16.20 -5.10
N LYS A 485 -23.86 15.95 -4.06
CA LYS A 485 -24.43 16.99 -3.17
C LYS A 485 -23.36 17.70 -2.34
N ASP A 486 -22.21 17.07 -2.14
CA ASP A 486 -21.11 17.60 -1.32
C ASP A 486 -19.93 18.10 -2.16
N GLU A 487 -20.11 18.30 -3.47
CA GLU A 487 -19.05 18.78 -4.37
C GLU A 487 -18.45 20.11 -3.90
N ASP A 488 -19.31 21.08 -3.61
CA ASP A 488 -18.86 22.42 -3.19
C ASP A 488 -18.11 22.38 -1.86
N LEU A 489 -18.60 21.58 -0.90
CA LEU A 489 -17.91 21.36 0.38
C LEU A 489 -16.54 20.76 0.14
N LEU A 490 -16.44 19.72 -0.69
CA LEU A 490 -15.17 19.07 -1.00
C LEU A 490 -14.20 20.07 -1.66
N ARG A 491 -14.65 20.82 -2.65
CA ARG A 491 -13.84 21.82 -3.36
C ARG A 491 -13.31 22.88 -2.40
N GLN A 492 -14.16 23.40 -1.53
CA GLN A 492 -13.79 24.38 -0.53
C GLN A 492 -12.75 23.83 0.46
N LEU A 493 -12.94 22.62 0.96
CA LEU A 493 -11.99 21.97 1.88
C LEU A 493 -10.64 21.70 1.19
N MET A 494 -10.64 21.26 -0.06
CA MET A 494 -9.41 21.09 -0.83
C MET A 494 -8.65 22.40 -1.00
N MET A 495 -9.35 23.50 -1.30
CA MET A 495 -8.77 24.84 -1.41
C MET A 495 -8.17 25.29 -0.07
N ASN A 496 -8.96 25.22 0.98
CA ASN A 496 -8.60 25.75 2.29
C ASN A 496 -7.45 24.98 2.94
N GLU A 497 -7.48 23.64 2.92
CA GLU A 497 -6.42 22.83 3.56
C GLU A 497 -5.08 22.93 2.83
N PHE A 498 -5.11 23.14 1.52
CA PHE A 498 -3.90 23.44 0.76
C PHE A 498 -3.38 24.84 1.11
N TYR A 499 -4.27 25.86 1.15
CA TYR A 499 -3.90 27.24 1.52
C TYR A 499 -3.36 27.32 2.95
N GLU A 500 -3.97 26.64 3.91
CA GLU A 500 -3.47 26.60 5.28
C GLU A 500 -2.05 26.02 5.39
N THR A 501 -1.71 25.09 4.49
CA THR A 501 -0.40 24.45 4.48
C THR A 501 0.65 25.24 3.70
N PHE A 502 0.28 25.85 2.57
CA PHE A 502 1.22 26.45 1.60
C PHE A 502 1.02 27.93 1.32
N LYS A 503 -0.01 28.55 1.88
CA LYS A 503 -0.36 29.98 1.72
C LYS A 503 -0.58 30.42 0.26
N THR A 504 -0.97 29.48 -0.59
CA THR A 504 -1.36 29.67 -1.99
C THR A 504 -2.51 28.72 -2.34
N TYR A 505 -3.21 28.98 -3.42
CA TYR A 505 -4.34 28.14 -3.83
C TYR A 505 -3.92 27.09 -4.87
N PRO A 506 -4.43 25.87 -4.78
CA PRO A 506 -4.15 24.81 -5.74
C PRO A 506 -5.05 24.93 -6.98
N ARG A 507 -4.68 24.22 -8.05
CA ARG A 507 -5.60 23.95 -9.17
C ARG A 507 -6.38 22.68 -8.90
N ILE A 508 -7.71 22.75 -8.99
CA ILE A 508 -8.60 21.60 -8.80
C ILE A 508 -9.39 21.37 -10.09
N SER A 509 -9.39 20.14 -10.56
CA SER A 509 -10.17 19.68 -11.71
C SER A 509 -11.21 18.65 -11.31
N LYS A 510 -12.36 18.65 -12.00
CA LYS A 510 -13.37 17.59 -11.91
C LYS A 510 -13.03 16.52 -12.96
N LYS A 511 -13.12 15.25 -12.58
CA LYS A 511 -12.89 14.10 -13.48
C LYS A 511 -14.18 13.53 -13.98
#